data_6dd1c8c9a29c7cd22f4b3398e2675ac0
#
_entry.id   6dd1c8c9a29c7cd22f4b3398e2675ac0
#
_cell.length_a   1.000
_cell.length_b   1.000
_cell.length_c   1.000
_cell.angle_alpha   90.00
_cell.angle_beta   90.00
_cell.angle_gamma   90.00
#
_symmetry.space_group_name_H-M   'P 1'
#
loop_
_entity.id
_entity.type
_entity.pdbx_description
1 polymer ?
#
loop_
_entity_poly.entity_id
_entity_poly.type
_entity_poly.pdbx_seq_one_letter_code
_entity_poly.pdbx_strand_id
1 'polypeptide(L)'
;MEYKPKLKVSRGTTRLVVNSPFFGSMLLTMPVVEDADTPTMATDASKVYWGEAFVERCTEEEVTGVLVHEVIHITNMHMFRRGDRDLERWNYACDFAANPIVLSIAEQTKTKSGKAIMALPEGALYDEQYLGMSAEAIYNRLPEDYKLPEGAWVSGYMDAQNEDGSKPSPSEEAAMEASLKAKIMMAANSAKSVGKLPAEIKSV
;
A
#
# COMPACT_ATOMS: atom_id res chain seq x y z
N MET A 1 15.17 -14.86 -21.39
CA MET A 1 13.74 -14.99 -20.99
C MET A 1 13.52 -14.00 -19.86
N GLU A 2 12.60 -13.06 -20.01
CA GLU A 2 12.38 -12.03 -18.99
C GLU A 2 11.85 -12.67 -17.71
N TYR A 3 12.38 -12.22 -16.56
CA TYR A 3 12.04 -12.76 -15.24
C TYR A 3 10.56 -12.46 -14.91
N LYS A 4 9.72 -13.49 -14.82
CA LYS A 4 8.25 -13.36 -14.73
C LYS A 4 7.72 -12.52 -13.56
N PRO A 5 8.22 -12.64 -12.30
CA PRO A 5 7.75 -11.82 -11.18
C PRO A 5 7.98 -10.33 -11.42
N LYS A 6 9.18 -9.94 -11.84
CA LYS A 6 9.51 -8.54 -12.19
C LYS A 6 8.60 -7.98 -13.28
N LEU A 7 8.25 -8.81 -14.28
CA LEU A 7 7.34 -8.40 -15.33
C LEU A 7 5.92 -8.16 -14.80
N LYS A 8 5.43 -8.97 -13.85
CA LYS A 8 4.12 -8.73 -13.21
C LYS A 8 4.09 -7.39 -12.49
N VAL A 9 5.13 -7.07 -11.72
CA VAL A 9 5.26 -5.78 -11.02
C VAL A 9 5.29 -4.62 -12.00
N SER A 10 6.10 -4.70 -13.06
CA SER A 10 6.17 -3.68 -14.12
C SER A 10 4.83 -3.48 -14.83
N ARG A 11 4.11 -4.56 -15.15
CA ARG A 11 2.78 -4.51 -15.78
C ARG A 11 1.74 -3.93 -14.82
N GLY A 12 1.77 -4.30 -13.54
CA GLY A 12 0.91 -3.73 -12.49
C GLY A 12 1.09 -2.21 -12.40
N THR A 13 2.33 -1.75 -12.30
CA THR A 13 2.67 -0.31 -12.29
C THR A 13 2.16 0.39 -13.56
N THR A 14 2.43 -0.17 -14.75
CA THR A 14 1.96 0.39 -16.03
C THR A 14 0.45 0.47 -16.09
N ARG A 15 -0.25 -0.57 -15.60
CA ARG A 15 -1.72 -0.62 -15.53
C ARG A 15 -2.27 0.50 -14.66
N LEU A 16 -1.61 0.81 -13.53
CA LEU A 16 -2.00 1.90 -12.64
C LEU A 16 -1.73 3.27 -13.29
N VAL A 17 -0.62 3.47 -13.96
CA VAL A 17 -0.33 4.72 -14.69
C VAL A 17 -1.43 5.06 -15.70
N VAL A 18 -1.95 4.05 -16.40
CA VAL A 18 -2.98 4.24 -17.44
C VAL A 18 -4.39 4.40 -16.84
N ASN A 19 -4.75 3.56 -15.87
CA ASN A 19 -6.14 3.44 -15.41
C ASN A 19 -6.42 4.18 -14.10
N SER A 20 -5.42 4.37 -13.25
CA SER A 20 -5.53 4.99 -11.93
C SER A 20 -4.36 5.94 -11.67
N PRO A 21 -4.34 7.12 -12.34
CA PRO A 21 -3.17 8.00 -12.42
C PRO A 21 -2.60 8.43 -11.07
N PHE A 22 -3.42 8.53 -10.03
CA PHE A 22 -2.94 8.83 -8.68
C PHE A 22 -1.91 7.79 -8.21
N PHE A 23 -2.31 6.51 -8.20
CA PHE A 23 -1.45 5.42 -7.76
C PHE A 23 -0.25 5.21 -8.69
N GLY A 24 -0.49 5.30 -9.99
CA GLY A 24 0.60 5.25 -10.97
C GLY A 24 1.64 6.34 -10.77
N SER A 25 1.21 7.58 -10.53
CA SER A 25 2.12 8.70 -10.26
C SER A 25 2.91 8.49 -8.96
N MET A 26 2.27 8.00 -7.90
CA MET A 26 2.96 7.68 -6.65
C MET A 26 4.07 6.65 -6.89
N LEU A 27 3.77 5.53 -7.54
CA LEU A 27 4.75 4.48 -7.84
C LEU A 27 5.89 4.93 -8.76
N LEU A 28 5.65 5.91 -9.67
CA LEU A 28 6.71 6.49 -10.50
C LEU A 28 7.66 7.42 -9.72
N THR A 29 7.25 7.91 -8.55
CA THR A 29 8.09 8.77 -7.68
C THR A 29 8.88 7.99 -6.65
N MET A 30 8.71 6.67 -6.59
CA MET A 30 9.31 5.79 -5.59
C MET A 30 9.92 4.55 -6.27
N PRO A 31 11.13 4.12 -5.87
CA PRO A 31 11.66 2.85 -6.34
C PRO A 31 10.75 1.68 -5.91
N VAL A 32 10.46 0.77 -6.85
CA VAL A 32 9.77 -0.50 -6.58
C VAL A 32 10.83 -1.59 -6.77
N VAL A 33 11.33 -2.14 -5.67
CA VAL A 33 12.54 -2.97 -5.66
C VAL A 33 12.24 -4.39 -5.18
N GLU A 34 12.94 -5.35 -5.78
CA GLU A 34 12.96 -6.72 -5.31
C GLU A 34 13.79 -6.80 -4.03
N ASP A 35 13.27 -7.51 -3.04
CA ASP A 35 13.95 -7.73 -1.78
C ASP A 35 13.70 -9.16 -1.28
N ALA A 36 14.78 -9.89 -1.05
CA ALA A 36 14.73 -11.31 -0.68
C ALA A 36 14.20 -11.55 0.75
N ASP A 37 14.32 -10.55 1.61
CA ASP A 37 13.89 -10.64 3.01
C ASP A 37 12.41 -10.24 3.19
N THR A 38 11.81 -9.65 2.17
CA THR A 38 10.39 -9.26 2.18
C THR A 38 9.49 -10.46 1.82
N PRO A 39 8.68 -10.99 2.75
CA PRO A 39 7.86 -12.17 2.49
C PRO A 39 6.65 -11.92 1.58
N THR A 40 6.19 -10.67 1.49
CA THR A 40 5.04 -10.23 0.68
C THR A 40 5.41 -9.00 -0.14
N MET A 41 4.76 -7.86 0.10
CA MET A 41 5.21 -6.52 -0.27
C MET A 41 5.29 -5.65 0.98
N ALA A 42 6.08 -4.59 0.95
CA ALA A 42 6.29 -3.69 2.07
C ALA A 42 6.64 -2.28 1.61
N THR A 43 6.48 -1.30 2.50
CA THR A 43 6.96 0.07 2.25
C THR A 43 7.51 0.72 3.52
N ASP A 44 8.52 1.57 3.34
CA ASP A 44 9.18 2.37 4.38
C ASP A 44 9.01 3.90 4.15
N ALA A 45 8.06 4.32 3.34
CA ALA A 45 7.85 5.68 2.83
C ALA A 45 8.83 6.12 1.72
N SER A 46 9.96 5.48 1.53
CA SER A 46 10.94 5.82 0.48
C SER A 46 10.85 4.90 -0.73
N LYS A 47 10.52 3.64 -0.50
CA LYS A 47 10.50 2.56 -1.50
C LYS A 47 9.30 1.64 -1.26
N VAL A 48 8.94 0.89 -2.30
CA VAL A 48 8.08 -0.29 -2.20
C VAL A 48 8.94 -1.51 -2.47
N TYR A 49 8.92 -2.45 -1.56
CA TYR A 49 9.67 -3.71 -1.63
C TYR A 49 8.73 -4.85 -2.03
N TRP A 50 9.25 -5.85 -2.74
CA TRP A 50 8.47 -7.03 -3.09
C TRP A 50 9.31 -8.30 -3.04
N GLY A 51 8.73 -9.36 -2.47
CA GLY A 51 9.31 -10.68 -2.43
C GLY A 51 8.97 -11.52 -3.66
N GLU A 52 9.95 -12.20 -4.24
CA GLU A 52 9.81 -13.02 -5.45
C GLU A 52 8.71 -14.06 -5.31
N ALA A 53 8.78 -14.88 -4.26
CA ALA A 53 7.85 -16.00 -4.06
C ALA A 53 6.38 -15.53 -3.89
N PHE A 54 6.17 -14.36 -3.31
CA PHE A 54 4.84 -13.77 -3.21
C PHE A 54 4.32 -13.34 -4.58
N VAL A 55 5.10 -12.57 -5.32
CA VAL A 55 4.71 -12.07 -6.65
C VAL A 55 4.54 -13.22 -7.65
N GLU A 56 5.34 -14.30 -7.53
CA GLU A 56 5.23 -15.46 -8.40
C GLU A 56 3.87 -16.14 -8.28
N ARG A 57 3.34 -16.32 -7.06
CA ARG A 57 2.03 -16.97 -6.83
C ARG A 57 0.83 -16.07 -7.13
N CYS A 58 0.98 -14.74 -7.06
CA CYS A 58 -0.09 -13.79 -7.35
C CYS A 58 -0.39 -13.69 -8.85
N THR A 59 -1.64 -13.43 -9.21
CA THR A 59 -2.04 -12.98 -10.55
C THR A 59 -1.55 -11.54 -10.81
N GLU A 60 -1.59 -11.07 -12.05
CA GLU A 60 -1.24 -9.67 -12.36
C GLU A 60 -2.23 -8.68 -11.71
N GLU A 61 -3.51 -9.05 -11.61
CA GLU A 61 -4.53 -8.27 -10.94
C GLU A 61 -4.26 -8.15 -9.43
N GLU A 62 -3.83 -9.24 -8.78
CA GLU A 62 -3.46 -9.24 -7.35
C GLU A 62 -2.20 -8.43 -7.09
N VAL A 63 -1.16 -8.59 -7.90
CA VAL A 63 0.04 -7.74 -7.82
C VAL A 63 -0.33 -6.25 -7.96
N THR A 64 -1.25 -5.92 -8.88
CA THR A 64 -1.72 -4.54 -9.05
C THR A 64 -2.46 -4.04 -7.81
N GLY A 65 -3.30 -4.87 -7.19
CA GLY A 65 -4.02 -4.53 -5.96
C GLY A 65 -3.12 -4.33 -4.75
N VAL A 66 -2.09 -5.17 -4.60
CA VAL A 66 -1.12 -5.03 -3.51
C VAL A 66 -0.24 -3.79 -3.72
N LEU A 67 0.15 -3.43 -4.94
CA LEU A 67 0.82 -2.16 -5.22
C LEU A 67 -0.04 -0.95 -4.81
N VAL A 68 -1.35 -0.99 -5.03
CA VAL A 68 -2.29 0.04 -4.54
C VAL A 68 -2.33 0.05 -3.02
N HIS A 69 -2.35 -1.11 -2.38
CA HIS A 69 -2.33 -1.26 -0.93
C HIS A 69 -1.08 -0.59 -0.32
N GLU A 70 0.12 -0.83 -0.86
CA GLU A 70 1.35 -0.16 -0.40
C GLU A 70 1.25 1.37 -0.54
N VAL A 71 0.70 1.86 -1.66
CA VAL A 71 0.48 3.31 -1.83
C VAL A 71 -0.52 3.85 -0.82
N ILE A 72 -1.52 3.07 -0.39
CA ILE A 72 -2.45 3.49 0.67
C ILE A 72 -1.75 3.61 2.01
N HIS A 73 -0.83 2.69 2.37
CA HIS A 73 0.00 2.85 3.57
C HIS A 73 0.79 4.17 3.52
N ILE A 74 1.36 4.48 2.37
CA ILE A 74 2.13 5.72 2.15
C ILE A 74 1.23 6.96 2.27
N THR A 75 0.07 6.97 1.62
CA THR A 75 -0.84 8.13 1.64
C THR A 75 -1.48 8.36 3.00
N ASN A 76 -1.73 7.30 3.75
CA ASN A 76 -2.18 7.37 5.13
C ASN A 76 -1.03 7.60 6.12
N MET A 77 0.21 7.68 5.64
CA MET A 77 1.40 7.94 6.47
C MET A 77 1.55 6.98 7.66
N HIS A 78 1.18 5.71 7.48
CA HIS A 78 1.15 4.73 8.55
C HIS A 78 2.51 4.59 9.25
N MET A 79 3.64 4.70 8.50
CA MET A 79 5.02 4.61 8.98
C MET A 79 5.43 5.74 9.94
N PHE A 80 4.72 6.87 9.94
CA PHE A 80 4.96 8.00 10.84
C PHE A 80 3.98 8.05 12.01
N ARG A 81 2.94 7.22 11.99
CA ARG A 81 1.80 7.29 12.92
C ARG A 81 1.80 6.20 13.98
N ARG A 82 2.74 5.25 13.93
CA ARG A 82 2.78 4.14 14.87
C ARG A 82 3.01 4.59 16.32
N GLY A 83 3.93 5.51 16.55
CA GLY A 83 4.35 5.90 17.90
C GLY A 83 4.88 4.70 18.69
N ASP A 84 4.44 4.55 19.94
CA ASP A 84 4.85 3.47 20.85
C ASP A 84 4.00 2.19 20.72
N ARG A 85 3.15 2.09 19.68
CA ARG A 85 2.31 0.90 19.46
C ARG A 85 3.16 -0.30 19.05
N ASP A 86 2.73 -1.50 19.45
CA ASP A 86 3.32 -2.74 18.99
C ASP A 86 3.30 -2.81 17.46
N LEU A 87 4.43 -3.16 16.86
CA LEU A 87 4.64 -3.10 15.41
C LEU A 87 3.71 -4.07 14.66
N GLU A 88 3.63 -5.30 15.12
CA GLU A 88 2.87 -6.36 14.46
C GLU A 88 1.36 -6.05 14.51
N ARG A 89 0.85 -5.72 15.68
CA ARG A 89 -0.57 -5.35 15.87
C ARG A 89 -0.93 -4.05 15.15
N TRP A 90 0.00 -3.08 15.08
CA TRP A 90 -0.17 -1.87 14.28
C TRP A 90 -0.27 -2.19 12.79
N ASN A 91 0.56 -3.10 12.29
CA ASN A 91 0.51 -3.54 10.91
C ASN A 91 -0.86 -4.16 10.57
N TYR A 92 -1.37 -5.06 11.43
CA TYR A 92 -2.73 -5.61 11.25
C TYR A 92 -3.79 -4.52 11.21
N ALA A 93 -3.74 -3.54 12.09
CA ALA A 93 -4.69 -2.44 12.13
C ALA A 93 -4.63 -1.58 10.86
N CYS A 94 -3.44 -1.34 10.33
CA CYS A 94 -3.23 -0.61 9.08
C CYS A 94 -3.78 -1.39 7.88
N ASP A 95 -3.60 -2.71 7.83
CA ASP A 95 -4.12 -3.56 6.77
C ASP A 95 -5.65 -3.64 6.80
N PHE A 96 -6.26 -3.77 7.98
CA PHE A 96 -7.72 -3.68 8.13
C PHE A 96 -8.28 -2.33 7.67
N ALA A 97 -7.53 -1.24 7.83
CA ALA A 97 -7.93 0.07 7.34
C ALA A 97 -7.72 0.22 5.82
N ALA A 98 -6.64 -0.35 5.27
CA ALA A 98 -6.25 -0.17 3.87
C ALA A 98 -7.03 -1.08 2.91
N ASN A 99 -7.25 -2.35 3.25
CA ASN A 99 -7.86 -3.32 2.35
C ASN A 99 -9.27 -2.95 1.88
N PRO A 100 -10.19 -2.43 2.73
CA PRO A 100 -11.48 -1.95 2.26
C PRO A 100 -11.37 -0.82 1.21
N ILE A 101 -10.36 0.04 1.33
CA ILE A 101 -10.10 1.12 0.38
C ILE A 101 -9.67 0.53 -0.97
N VAL A 102 -8.76 -0.46 -0.98
CA VAL A 102 -8.36 -1.16 -2.22
C VAL A 102 -9.56 -1.79 -2.90
N LEU A 103 -10.42 -2.48 -2.15
CA LEU A 103 -11.64 -3.11 -2.69
C LEU A 103 -12.60 -2.10 -3.30
N SER A 104 -12.81 -0.95 -2.64
CA SER A 104 -13.64 0.15 -3.16
C SER A 104 -13.08 0.70 -4.48
N ILE A 105 -11.76 0.92 -4.54
CA ILE A 105 -11.10 1.40 -5.76
C ILE A 105 -11.16 0.36 -6.88
N ALA A 106 -11.02 -0.92 -6.57
CA ALA A 106 -11.12 -2.01 -7.53
C ALA A 106 -12.50 -2.03 -8.22
N GLU A 107 -13.58 -1.80 -7.48
CA GLU A 107 -14.93 -1.70 -8.04
C GLU A 107 -15.10 -0.49 -8.96
N GLN A 108 -14.47 0.65 -8.65
CA GLN A 108 -14.56 1.88 -9.44
C GLN A 108 -13.67 1.86 -10.70
N THR A 109 -12.66 0.99 -10.76
CA THR A 109 -11.63 0.98 -11.82
C THR A 109 -11.72 -0.22 -12.75
N LYS A 110 -12.91 -0.78 -12.95
CA LYS A 110 -13.13 -1.86 -13.93
C LYS A 110 -12.95 -1.36 -15.36
N THR A 111 -12.49 -2.26 -16.24
CA THR A 111 -12.42 -1.97 -17.68
C THR A 111 -13.82 -1.76 -18.25
N LYS A 112 -13.89 -1.23 -19.50
CA LYS A 112 -15.17 -1.09 -20.22
C LYS A 112 -15.94 -2.41 -20.38
N SER A 113 -15.23 -3.54 -20.37
CA SER A 113 -15.82 -4.89 -20.43
C SER A 113 -16.20 -5.43 -19.03
N GLY A 114 -16.06 -4.63 -17.96
CA GLY A 114 -16.35 -5.03 -16.58
C GLY A 114 -15.25 -5.88 -15.93
N LYS A 115 -14.11 -6.09 -16.61
CA LYS A 115 -12.99 -6.86 -16.05
C LYS A 115 -12.30 -6.02 -14.97
N ALA A 116 -12.06 -6.61 -13.79
CA ALA A 116 -11.24 -5.99 -12.74
C ALA A 116 -9.81 -5.74 -13.24
N ILE A 117 -9.25 -4.59 -12.92
CA ILE A 117 -7.85 -4.25 -13.20
C ILE A 117 -6.93 -4.56 -12.02
N MET A 118 -7.50 -4.73 -10.84
CA MET A 118 -6.82 -5.08 -9.60
C MET A 118 -7.71 -5.95 -8.71
N ALA A 119 -7.09 -6.72 -7.84
CA ALA A 119 -7.75 -7.52 -6.80
C ALA A 119 -6.82 -7.63 -5.59
N LEU A 120 -7.34 -7.99 -4.43
CA LEU A 120 -6.50 -8.45 -3.32
C LEU A 120 -6.36 -9.97 -3.39
N PRO A 121 -5.19 -10.54 -3.04
CA PRO A 121 -5.05 -11.98 -2.87
C PRO A 121 -6.00 -12.52 -1.80
N GLU A 122 -6.37 -13.79 -1.95
CA GLU A 122 -7.14 -14.49 -0.91
C GLU A 122 -6.40 -14.45 0.43
N GLY A 123 -7.15 -14.26 1.53
CA GLY A 123 -6.59 -14.13 2.87
C GLY A 123 -6.19 -12.70 3.27
N ALA A 124 -6.44 -11.70 2.43
CA ALA A 124 -6.29 -10.29 2.83
C ALA A 124 -7.18 -9.98 4.06
N LEU A 125 -6.63 -9.24 5.04
CA LEU A 125 -7.37 -8.87 6.25
C LEU A 125 -8.57 -7.99 5.90
N TYR A 126 -9.77 -8.47 6.24
CA TYR A 126 -11.02 -7.74 6.04
C TYR A 126 -12.03 -8.11 7.13
N ASP A 127 -12.63 -7.11 7.75
CA ASP A 127 -13.73 -7.30 8.70
C ASP A 127 -14.65 -6.06 8.64
N GLU A 128 -15.93 -6.31 8.44
CA GLU A 128 -16.93 -5.24 8.33
C GLU A 128 -17.02 -4.34 9.57
N GLN A 129 -16.69 -4.86 10.75
CA GLN A 129 -16.68 -4.10 12.00
C GLN A 129 -15.67 -2.93 11.99
N TYR A 130 -14.65 -2.97 11.12
CA TYR A 130 -13.60 -1.95 11.00
C TYR A 130 -13.81 -0.97 9.85
N LEU A 131 -14.88 -1.13 9.07
CA LEU A 131 -15.14 -0.25 7.93
C LEU A 131 -15.23 1.24 8.36
N GLY A 132 -14.48 2.08 7.65
CA GLY A 132 -14.43 3.52 7.90
C GLY A 132 -13.69 3.95 9.16
N MET A 133 -13.03 3.02 9.86
CA MET A 133 -12.22 3.33 11.04
C MET A 133 -10.79 3.69 10.65
N SER A 134 -10.15 4.56 11.44
CA SER A 134 -8.72 4.80 11.32
C SER A 134 -7.91 3.62 11.89
N ALA A 135 -6.65 3.49 11.46
CA ALA A 135 -5.75 2.46 11.98
C ALA A 135 -5.60 2.53 13.51
N GLU A 136 -5.59 3.73 14.10
CA GLU A 136 -5.55 3.90 15.57
C GLU A 136 -6.80 3.36 16.26
N ALA A 137 -7.97 3.62 15.67
CA ALA A 137 -9.23 3.14 16.24
C ALA A 137 -9.34 1.62 16.13
N ILE A 138 -8.85 1.03 15.04
CA ILE A 138 -8.77 -0.42 14.86
C ILE A 138 -7.76 -1.01 15.85
N TYR A 139 -6.56 -0.44 15.96
CA TYR A 139 -5.53 -0.88 16.90
C TYR A 139 -6.07 -0.97 18.33
N ASN A 140 -6.84 0.03 18.78
CA ASN A 140 -7.43 0.05 20.11
C ASN A 140 -8.56 -0.99 20.30
N ARG A 141 -9.14 -1.49 19.20
CA ARG A 141 -10.17 -2.54 19.22
C ARG A 141 -9.62 -3.95 19.06
N LEU A 142 -8.49 -4.12 18.36
CA LEU A 142 -7.84 -5.41 18.21
C LEU A 142 -7.43 -5.94 19.59
N PRO A 143 -7.70 -7.20 19.91
CA PRO A 143 -7.18 -7.86 21.12
C PRO A 143 -5.65 -7.73 21.21
N GLU A 144 -5.12 -7.67 22.44
CA GLU A 144 -3.66 -7.61 22.63
C GLU A 144 -2.96 -8.88 22.15
N ASP A 145 -3.64 -10.01 22.23
CA ASP A 145 -3.19 -11.32 21.79
C ASP A 145 -3.73 -11.71 20.40
N TYR A 146 -4.19 -10.73 19.60
CA TYR A 146 -4.70 -11.00 18.26
C TYR A 146 -3.69 -11.77 17.43
N LYS A 147 -4.16 -12.85 16.81
CA LYS A 147 -3.37 -13.68 15.91
C LYS A 147 -4.01 -13.73 14.55
N LEU A 148 -3.17 -13.71 13.51
CA LEU A 148 -3.64 -13.88 12.16
C LEU A 148 -4.37 -15.21 11.98
N PRO A 149 -5.53 -15.21 11.30
CA PRO A 149 -6.16 -16.45 10.86
C PRO A 149 -5.21 -17.27 9.97
N GLU A 150 -5.40 -18.59 9.99
CA GLU A 150 -4.67 -19.48 9.09
C GLU A 150 -4.92 -19.09 7.64
N GLY A 151 -3.85 -18.97 6.85
CA GLY A 151 -3.91 -18.56 5.45
C GLY A 151 -4.05 -17.04 5.23
N ALA A 152 -4.21 -16.24 6.29
CA ALA A 152 -4.17 -14.79 6.15
C ALA A 152 -2.76 -14.32 5.79
N TRP A 153 -2.70 -13.24 5.03
CA TRP A 153 -1.45 -12.53 4.75
C TRP A 153 -1.60 -11.06 5.16
N VAL A 154 -0.47 -10.46 5.47
CA VAL A 154 -0.35 -9.03 5.72
C VAL A 154 0.73 -8.47 4.83
N SER A 155 0.59 -7.22 4.42
CA SER A 155 1.71 -6.52 3.81
C SER A 155 2.77 -6.25 4.88
N GLY A 156 4.04 -6.26 4.44
CA GLY A 156 5.12 -5.84 5.30
C GLY A 156 5.04 -4.32 5.46
N TYR A 157 5.07 -3.86 6.70
CA TYR A 157 5.18 -2.45 7.02
C TYR A 157 6.48 -2.22 7.79
N MET A 158 7.21 -1.20 7.41
CA MET A 158 8.43 -0.79 8.07
C MET A 158 8.28 0.63 8.59
N ASP A 159 8.80 0.91 9.78
CA ASP A 159 8.98 2.29 10.22
C ASP A 159 9.82 3.05 9.19
N ALA A 160 9.64 4.35 9.11
CA ALA A 160 10.45 5.20 8.24
C ALA A 160 11.95 4.99 8.54
N GLN A 161 12.75 4.85 7.49
CA GLN A 161 14.19 4.59 7.58
C GLN A 161 14.96 5.55 6.67
N ASN A 162 16.19 5.89 7.08
CA ASN A 162 17.16 6.54 6.22
C ASN A 162 17.64 5.58 5.10
N GLU A 163 18.30 6.10 4.07
CA GLU A 163 18.81 5.28 2.96
C GLU A 163 19.76 4.15 3.40
N ASP A 164 20.45 4.34 4.53
CA ASP A 164 21.35 3.36 5.13
C ASP A 164 20.66 2.36 6.09
N GLY A 165 19.32 2.43 6.21
CA GLY A 165 18.52 1.58 7.08
C GLY A 165 18.49 2.03 8.55
N SER A 166 19.14 3.13 8.91
CA SER A 166 19.12 3.66 10.27
C SER A 166 17.79 4.34 10.58
N LYS A 167 17.44 4.41 11.88
CA LYS A 167 16.27 5.16 12.33
C LYS A 167 16.52 6.66 12.14
N PRO A 168 15.60 7.39 11.46
CA PRO A 168 15.73 8.82 11.29
C PRO A 168 15.66 9.57 12.62
N SER A 169 16.40 10.67 12.72
CA SER A 169 16.20 11.65 13.80
C SER A 169 14.84 12.36 13.62
N PRO A 170 14.31 13.03 14.65
CA PRO A 170 13.04 13.75 14.52
C PRO A 170 13.01 14.80 13.40
N SER A 171 14.15 15.44 13.11
CA SER A 171 14.25 16.41 12.01
C SER A 171 14.28 15.76 10.64
N GLU A 172 14.93 14.60 10.50
CA GLU A 172 14.92 13.81 9.27
C GLU A 172 13.54 13.23 9.01
N GLU A 173 12.89 12.68 10.04
CA GLU A 173 11.53 12.16 9.95
C GLU A 173 10.54 13.25 9.49
N ALA A 174 10.61 14.45 10.07
CA ALA A 174 9.79 15.58 9.65
C ALA A 174 10.06 16.01 8.20
N ALA A 175 11.32 15.96 7.74
CA ALA A 175 11.67 16.25 6.36
C ALA A 175 11.15 15.16 5.40
N MET A 176 11.24 13.89 5.76
CA MET A 176 10.69 12.77 5.00
C MET A 176 9.17 12.90 4.87
N GLU A 177 8.48 13.17 5.99
CA GLU A 177 7.03 13.37 6.00
C GLU A 177 6.61 14.55 5.10
N ALA A 178 7.30 15.68 5.17
CA ALA A 178 7.04 16.84 4.33
C ALA A 178 7.26 16.54 2.84
N SER A 179 8.34 15.83 2.51
CA SER A 179 8.63 15.38 1.14
C SER A 179 7.53 14.44 0.62
N LEU A 180 7.09 13.51 1.44
CA LEU A 180 6.03 12.57 1.07
C LEU A 180 4.69 13.28 0.85
N LYS A 181 4.31 14.22 1.73
CA LYS A 181 3.12 15.07 1.54
C LYS A 181 3.15 15.81 0.21
N ALA A 182 4.30 16.36 -0.16
CA ALA A 182 4.45 17.03 -1.46
C ALA A 182 4.23 16.08 -2.65
N LYS A 183 4.79 14.87 -2.61
CA LYS A 183 4.57 13.83 -3.63
C LYS A 183 3.09 13.44 -3.75
N ILE A 184 2.42 13.22 -2.61
CA ILE A 184 0.99 12.90 -2.56
C ILE A 184 0.15 14.03 -3.20
N MET A 185 0.42 15.28 -2.83
CA MET A 185 -0.27 16.44 -3.41
C MET A 185 -0.06 16.56 -4.92
N MET A 186 1.16 16.34 -5.41
CA MET A 186 1.46 16.35 -6.85
C MET A 186 0.70 15.25 -7.59
N ALA A 187 0.70 14.02 -7.05
CA ALA A 187 -0.04 12.90 -7.63
C ALA A 187 -1.56 13.15 -7.62
N ALA A 188 -2.09 13.69 -6.53
CA ALA A 188 -3.52 14.04 -6.41
C ALA A 188 -3.92 15.13 -7.42
N ASN A 189 -3.12 16.19 -7.59
CA ASN A 189 -3.39 17.24 -8.55
C ASN A 189 -3.34 16.72 -10.00
N SER A 190 -2.37 15.85 -10.31
CA SER A 190 -2.29 15.20 -11.63
C SER A 190 -3.52 14.34 -11.91
N ALA A 191 -3.95 13.51 -10.96
CA ALA A 191 -5.14 12.69 -11.13
C ALA A 191 -6.44 13.51 -11.21
N LYS A 192 -6.54 14.58 -10.42
CA LYS A 192 -7.67 15.52 -10.44
C LYS A 192 -7.81 16.23 -11.78
N SER A 193 -6.71 16.64 -12.40
CA SER A 193 -6.71 17.34 -13.71
C SER A 193 -7.32 16.50 -14.84
N VAL A 194 -7.28 15.18 -14.73
CA VAL A 194 -7.88 14.24 -15.69
C VAL A 194 -9.18 13.60 -15.18
N GLY A 195 -9.73 14.08 -14.07
CA GLY A 195 -11.00 13.59 -13.49
C GLY A 195 -10.95 12.18 -12.92
N LYS A 196 -9.76 11.68 -12.56
CA LYS A 196 -9.54 10.30 -12.09
C LYS A 196 -8.97 10.22 -10.67
N LEU A 197 -9.24 11.20 -9.82
CA LEU A 197 -8.86 11.12 -8.40
C LEU A 197 -9.90 10.25 -7.67
N PRO A 198 -9.50 9.13 -7.03
CA PRO A 198 -10.41 8.30 -6.23
C PRO A 198 -11.06 9.10 -5.10
N ALA A 199 -12.30 8.75 -4.76
CA ALA A 199 -13.05 9.45 -3.70
C ALA A 199 -12.39 9.29 -2.34
N GLU A 200 -11.78 8.14 -2.10
CA GLU A 200 -11.07 7.76 -0.88
C GLU A 200 -9.83 8.63 -0.62
N ILE A 201 -9.25 9.19 -1.68
CA ILE A 201 -8.04 10.04 -1.61
C ILE A 201 -8.38 11.54 -1.49
N LYS A 202 -9.64 11.93 -1.64
CA LYS A 202 -10.04 13.36 -1.61
C LYS A 202 -9.90 14.03 -0.24
N SER A 203 -9.73 13.24 0.82
CA SER A 203 -9.59 13.70 2.21
C SER A 203 -8.15 13.75 2.72
N VAL A 204 -7.18 13.47 1.88
CA VAL A 204 -5.74 13.51 2.19
C VAL A 204 -5.17 14.91 1.95
#